data_77936be54b035cfca0cf87fe2a70e4cb
#
_entry.id   77936be54b035cfca0cf87fe2a70e4cb
#
_cell.length_a   1.000
_cell.length_b   1.000
_cell.length_c   1.000
_cell.angle_alpha   90.00
_cell.angle_beta   90.00
_cell.angle_gamma   90.00
#
_symmetry.space_group_name_H-M   'P 1'
#
loop_
_entity.id
_entity.type
_entity.pdbx_description
1 polymer ?
#
loop_
_entity_poly.entity_id
_entity_poly.type
_entity_poly.pdbx_seq_one_letter_code
_entity_poly.pdbx_strand_id
1 'polypeptide(L)'
;MMELLTRDLILRSLTSDDLDEIVRMWNYPAGVTPEEAAGVLKGMQYNLKKNKSGAIYHLCLGVFEKSDPKRVIGWCGLDGIAAPGQTVLFYVMDEKYRCKGYATQCAKELLRYAFEDMDCSSVESACAKDNMASYRVMEKAGMRLISRTKHGGYNFTMAKEDFKS
;
A
#
# COMPACT_ATOMS: atom_id res chain seq x y z
N MET A 1 17.04 -3.17 -2.26
CA MET A 1 15.74 -3.42 -2.93
C MET A 1 14.89 -4.17 -1.93
N MET A 2 13.63 -3.78 -1.74
CA MET A 2 12.70 -4.47 -0.84
C MET A 2 11.72 -5.28 -1.69
N GLU A 3 11.38 -6.47 -1.25
CA GLU A 3 10.42 -7.35 -1.90
C GLU A 3 9.64 -8.14 -0.86
N LEU A 4 8.33 -8.21 -1.02
CA LEU A 4 7.40 -9.03 -0.26
C LEU A 4 6.62 -9.92 -1.24
N LEU A 5 6.32 -11.13 -0.83
CA LEU A 5 5.65 -12.12 -1.67
C LEU A 5 4.32 -12.52 -1.07
N THR A 6 3.29 -12.57 -1.89
CA THR A 6 2.00 -13.15 -1.53
C THR A 6 1.76 -14.45 -2.33
N ARG A 7 0.55 -15.01 -2.27
CA ARG A 7 0.20 -16.18 -3.09
C ARG A 7 0.40 -15.91 -4.58
N ASP A 8 -0.12 -14.80 -5.09
CA ASP A 8 -0.18 -14.51 -6.52
C ASP A 8 0.71 -13.32 -6.94
N LEU A 9 1.21 -12.51 -5.97
CA LEU A 9 1.82 -11.23 -6.24
C LEU A 9 3.26 -11.13 -5.76
N ILE A 10 3.99 -10.23 -6.41
CA ILE A 10 5.26 -9.65 -5.96
C ILE A 10 4.99 -8.18 -5.61
N LEU A 11 5.29 -7.78 -4.39
CA LEU A 11 5.25 -6.39 -3.93
C LEU A 11 6.69 -5.93 -3.77
N ARG A 12 7.19 -5.10 -4.68
CA ARG A 12 8.61 -4.71 -4.65
C ARG A 12 8.84 -3.22 -4.83
N SER A 13 9.99 -2.78 -4.36
CA SER A 13 10.49 -1.44 -4.67
C SER A 13 10.54 -1.24 -6.19
N LEU A 14 10.04 -0.08 -6.64
CA LEU A 14 10.15 0.33 -8.02
C LEU A 14 11.59 0.79 -8.32
N THR A 15 12.02 0.60 -9.56
CA THR A 15 13.36 0.95 -10.07
C THR A 15 13.27 1.84 -11.31
N SER A 16 14.40 2.28 -11.82
CA SER A 16 14.45 3.02 -13.09
C SER A 16 13.89 2.23 -14.27
N ASP A 17 13.94 0.90 -14.22
CA ASP A 17 13.40 0.03 -15.27
C ASP A 17 11.87 0.01 -15.30
N ASP A 18 11.22 0.49 -14.23
CA ASP A 18 9.77 0.58 -14.12
C ASP A 18 9.21 1.96 -14.52
N LEU A 19 10.04 2.91 -14.97
CA LEU A 19 9.61 4.29 -15.23
C LEU A 19 8.45 4.39 -16.21
N ASP A 20 8.47 3.65 -17.32
CA ASP A 20 7.39 3.64 -18.31
C ASP A 20 6.08 3.13 -17.70
N GLU A 21 6.15 2.13 -16.84
CA GLU A 21 5.01 1.59 -16.12
C GLU A 21 4.48 2.57 -15.06
N ILE A 22 5.37 3.31 -14.39
CA ILE A 22 5.00 4.38 -13.45
C ILE A 22 4.25 5.49 -14.19
N VAL A 23 4.78 5.97 -15.31
CA VAL A 23 4.13 6.99 -16.16
C VAL A 23 2.76 6.49 -16.62
N ARG A 24 2.67 5.26 -17.08
CA ARG A 24 1.41 4.65 -17.52
C ARG A 24 0.37 4.61 -16.42
N MET A 25 0.75 4.19 -15.21
CA MET A 25 -0.17 4.04 -14.07
C MET A 25 -0.58 5.37 -13.45
N TRP A 26 0.28 6.36 -13.46
CA TRP A 26 0.01 7.69 -12.89
C TRP A 26 -0.49 8.70 -13.91
N ASN A 27 -0.92 8.25 -15.06
CA ASN A 27 -1.50 9.09 -16.10
C ASN A 27 -2.90 9.60 -15.68
N TYR A 28 -2.99 10.35 -14.56
CA TYR A 28 -4.19 10.94 -13.99
C TYR A 28 -4.17 12.46 -14.16
N PRO A 29 -5.26 13.05 -14.39
CA PRO A 29 -5.85 13.51 -15.67
C PRO A 29 -4.91 14.42 -16.47
N ALA A 30 -3.77 14.83 -15.92
CA ALA A 30 -2.79 15.71 -16.57
C ALA A 30 -1.54 14.97 -17.13
N GLY A 31 -1.44 13.66 -16.88
CA GLY A 31 -0.22 12.90 -17.20
C GLY A 31 0.94 13.23 -16.25
N VAL A 32 1.89 12.32 -16.18
CA VAL A 32 3.17 12.49 -15.45
C VAL A 32 4.28 12.35 -16.47
N THR A 33 5.21 13.31 -16.52
CA THR A 33 6.39 13.21 -17.39
C THR A 33 7.37 12.17 -16.86
N PRO A 34 8.27 11.62 -17.69
CA PRO A 34 9.33 10.72 -17.24
C PRO A 34 10.22 11.35 -16.16
N GLU A 35 10.49 12.66 -16.24
CA GLU A 35 11.28 13.40 -15.25
C GLU A 35 10.57 13.50 -13.90
N GLU A 36 9.27 13.76 -13.90
CA GLU A 36 8.45 13.77 -12.69
C GLU A 36 8.38 12.38 -12.06
N ALA A 37 8.16 11.33 -12.87
CA ALA A 37 8.17 9.94 -12.42
C ALA A 37 9.53 9.56 -11.80
N ALA A 38 10.63 9.96 -12.40
CA ALA A 38 11.98 9.75 -11.86
C ALA A 38 12.18 10.50 -10.53
N GLY A 39 11.63 11.70 -10.39
CA GLY A 39 11.64 12.46 -9.14
C GLY A 39 10.90 11.75 -8.02
N VAL A 40 9.69 11.26 -8.30
CA VAL A 40 8.87 10.49 -7.34
C VAL A 40 9.58 9.20 -6.95
N LEU A 41 10.16 8.48 -7.91
CA LEU A 41 10.93 7.25 -7.65
C LEU A 41 12.10 7.51 -6.68
N LYS A 42 12.87 8.57 -6.89
CA LYS A 42 13.94 8.99 -5.97
C LYS A 42 13.40 9.30 -4.58
N GLY A 43 12.25 9.97 -4.50
CA GLY A 43 11.55 10.25 -3.24
C GLY A 43 11.15 8.96 -2.51
N MET A 44 10.58 7.99 -3.20
CA MET A 44 10.23 6.68 -2.63
C MET A 44 11.45 5.95 -2.07
N GLN A 45 12.54 5.90 -2.83
CA GLN A 45 13.80 5.26 -2.42
C GLN A 45 14.44 5.97 -1.21
N TYR A 46 14.38 7.30 -1.17
CA TYR A 46 14.85 8.08 -0.04
C TYR A 46 14.01 7.83 1.23
N ASN A 47 12.68 7.81 1.08
CA ASN A 47 11.76 7.61 2.19
C ASN A 47 11.86 6.19 2.77
N LEU A 48 12.07 5.18 1.92
CA LEU A 48 12.26 3.80 2.36
C LEU A 48 13.41 3.68 3.39
N LYS A 49 14.50 4.43 3.20
CA LYS A 49 15.66 4.42 4.11
C LYS A 49 15.39 5.06 5.47
N LYS A 50 14.30 5.80 5.60
CA LYS A 50 13.91 6.45 6.88
C LYS A 50 13.06 5.56 7.77
N ASN A 51 12.54 4.44 7.25
CA ASN A 51 11.77 3.49 8.04
C ASN A 51 12.68 2.85 9.11
N LYS A 52 12.13 2.72 10.32
CA LYS A 52 12.81 2.14 11.48
C LYS A 52 11.86 1.20 12.21
N SER A 53 12.40 0.26 12.97
CA SER A 53 11.60 -0.59 13.86
C SER A 53 10.72 0.28 14.76
N GLY A 54 9.44 -0.05 14.82
CA GLY A 54 8.40 0.69 15.54
C GLY A 54 7.89 1.96 14.85
N ALA A 55 8.50 2.39 13.72
CA ALA A 55 8.13 3.64 13.06
C ALA A 55 8.31 3.59 11.55
N ILE A 56 7.21 3.55 10.84
CA ILE A 56 7.18 3.72 9.38
C ILE A 56 7.19 5.20 9.05
N TYR A 57 8.15 5.64 8.23
CA TYR A 57 8.11 6.96 7.61
C TYR A 57 7.27 6.93 6.35
N HIS A 58 7.67 6.12 5.35
CA HIS A 58 6.88 5.87 4.15
C HIS A 58 7.44 4.66 3.40
N LEU A 59 6.56 3.73 3.07
CA LEU A 59 6.82 2.57 2.23
C LEU A 59 5.82 2.57 1.10
N CYS A 60 6.29 2.60 -0.14
CA CYS A 60 5.46 2.42 -1.32
C CYS A 60 6.11 1.37 -2.23
N LEU A 61 5.36 0.32 -2.53
CA LEU A 61 5.78 -0.80 -3.37
C LEU A 61 4.89 -0.89 -4.61
N GLY A 62 5.49 -1.20 -5.75
CA GLY A 62 4.77 -1.64 -6.93
C GLY A 62 4.20 -3.04 -6.73
N VAL A 63 3.03 -3.28 -7.28
CA VAL A 63 2.35 -4.58 -7.27
C VAL A 63 2.46 -5.21 -8.64
N PHE A 64 2.90 -6.47 -8.69
CA PHE A 64 3.09 -7.25 -9.92
C PHE A 64 2.45 -8.63 -9.76
N GLU A 65 1.86 -9.17 -10.81
CA GLU A 65 1.52 -10.60 -10.84
C GLU A 65 2.81 -11.44 -10.97
N LYS A 66 2.91 -12.56 -10.27
CA LYS A 66 4.04 -13.49 -10.43
C LYS A 66 4.17 -14.02 -11.86
N SER A 67 3.06 -14.07 -12.60
CA SER A 67 3.00 -14.46 -14.00
C SER A 67 3.53 -13.39 -14.96
N ASP A 68 3.51 -12.11 -14.55
CA ASP A 68 4.02 -10.99 -15.34
C ASP A 68 4.75 -9.97 -14.42
N PRO A 69 5.99 -10.25 -14.02
CA PRO A 69 6.73 -9.45 -13.05
C PRO A 69 7.26 -8.11 -13.62
N LYS A 70 6.96 -7.80 -14.89
CA LYS A 70 7.34 -6.55 -15.53
C LYS A 70 6.19 -5.54 -15.57
N ARG A 71 4.95 -6.00 -15.43
CA ARG A 71 3.76 -5.16 -15.51
C ARG A 71 3.36 -4.66 -14.12
N VAL A 72 3.42 -3.36 -13.89
CA VAL A 72 2.86 -2.74 -12.68
C VAL A 72 1.33 -2.76 -12.77
N ILE A 73 0.67 -3.44 -11.84
CA ILE A 73 -0.80 -3.56 -11.78
C ILE A 73 -1.41 -2.74 -10.66
N GLY A 74 -0.59 -2.09 -9.85
CA GLY A 74 -1.00 -1.26 -8.74
C GLY A 74 0.19 -0.84 -7.88
N TRP A 75 -0.11 -0.17 -6.78
CA TRP A 75 0.84 0.09 -5.71
C TRP A 75 0.17 -0.04 -4.36
N CYS A 76 0.96 -0.33 -3.35
CA CYS A 76 0.50 -0.45 -1.98
C CYS A 76 1.62 -0.07 -1.01
N GLY A 77 1.26 0.21 0.22
CA GLY A 77 2.27 0.58 1.20
C GLY A 77 1.74 0.99 2.56
N LEU A 78 2.66 1.57 3.33
CA LEU A 78 2.44 2.08 4.67
C LEU A 78 2.94 3.54 4.73
N ASP A 79 2.12 4.44 5.22
CA ASP A 79 2.42 5.87 5.29
C ASP A 79 2.38 6.36 6.74
N GLY A 80 3.47 6.98 7.19
CA GLY A 80 3.56 7.69 8.46
C GLY A 80 3.71 9.21 8.30
N ILE A 81 3.75 9.72 7.05
CA ILE A 81 3.91 11.15 6.79
C ILE A 81 2.57 11.88 6.97
N ALA A 82 1.50 11.32 6.42
CA ALA A 82 0.18 11.94 6.45
C ALA A 82 -0.39 12.08 7.87
N ALA A 83 -0.01 11.19 8.78
CA ALA A 83 -0.44 11.19 10.18
C ALA A 83 0.76 10.83 11.08
N PRO A 84 1.59 11.81 11.50
CA PRO A 84 2.75 11.55 12.34
C PRO A 84 2.39 10.77 13.62
N GLY A 85 3.11 9.68 13.87
CA GLY A 85 2.84 8.76 14.98
C GLY A 85 1.82 7.66 14.68
N GLN A 86 1.26 7.64 13.48
CA GLN A 86 0.37 6.58 13.00
C GLN A 86 1.00 5.88 11.80
N THR A 87 0.64 4.63 11.57
CA THR A 87 1.00 3.87 10.36
C THR A 87 -0.28 3.60 9.58
N VAL A 88 -0.39 4.21 8.41
CA VAL A 88 -1.60 4.15 7.57
C VAL A 88 -1.35 3.23 6.37
N LEU A 89 -2.15 2.19 6.24
CA LEU A 89 -2.11 1.26 5.12
C LEU A 89 -2.89 1.83 3.93
N PHE A 90 -2.30 1.77 2.75
CA PHE A 90 -2.93 2.17 1.50
C PHE A 90 -2.67 1.17 0.37
N TYR A 91 -3.55 1.15 -0.63
CA TYR A 91 -3.40 0.37 -1.85
C TYR A 91 -4.26 0.97 -2.98
N VAL A 92 -3.77 0.81 -4.20
CA VAL A 92 -4.45 1.18 -5.45
C VAL A 92 -4.23 0.05 -6.45
N MET A 93 -5.30 -0.38 -7.14
CA MET A 93 -5.25 -1.39 -8.19
C MET A 93 -5.75 -0.81 -9.51
N ASP A 94 -5.04 -1.08 -10.59
CA ASP A 94 -5.52 -0.86 -11.96
C ASP A 94 -6.87 -1.56 -12.14
N GLU A 95 -7.81 -0.92 -12.81
CA GLU A 95 -9.19 -1.38 -12.95
C GLU A 95 -9.30 -2.81 -13.49
N LYS A 96 -8.41 -3.16 -14.45
CA LYS A 96 -8.36 -4.49 -15.08
C LYS A 96 -7.99 -5.62 -14.11
N TYR A 97 -7.41 -5.27 -12.95
CA TYR A 97 -6.91 -6.22 -11.96
C TYR A 97 -7.73 -6.21 -10.66
N ARG A 98 -8.84 -5.46 -10.64
CA ARG A 98 -9.77 -5.44 -9.51
C ARG A 98 -10.60 -6.73 -9.42
N CYS A 99 -11.23 -6.95 -8.29
CA CYS A 99 -12.10 -8.12 -8.00
C CYS A 99 -11.41 -9.49 -8.05
N LYS A 100 -10.08 -9.54 -8.08
CA LYS A 100 -9.26 -10.76 -8.05
C LYS A 100 -8.74 -11.10 -6.64
N GLY A 101 -9.07 -10.31 -5.62
CA GLY A 101 -8.55 -10.47 -4.25
C GLY A 101 -7.14 -9.94 -4.03
N TYR A 102 -6.55 -9.26 -5.01
CA TYR A 102 -5.17 -8.76 -4.95
C TYR A 102 -4.97 -7.69 -3.89
N ALA A 103 -5.89 -6.72 -3.78
CA ALA A 103 -5.82 -5.71 -2.73
C ALA A 103 -5.86 -6.33 -1.32
N THR A 104 -6.62 -7.42 -1.13
CA THR A 104 -6.65 -8.16 0.15
C THR A 104 -5.32 -8.87 0.41
N GLN A 105 -4.67 -9.44 -0.60
CA GLN A 105 -3.34 -10.03 -0.46
C GLN A 105 -2.30 -8.96 -0.08
N CYS A 106 -2.33 -7.79 -0.75
CA CYS A 106 -1.47 -6.66 -0.40
C CYS A 106 -1.67 -6.21 1.05
N ALA A 107 -2.93 -5.99 1.46
CA ALA A 107 -3.25 -5.53 2.80
C ALA A 107 -2.76 -6.52 3.87
N LYS A 108 -3.00 -7.82 3.70
CA LYS A 108 -2.54 -8.85 4.64
C LYS A 108 -1.02 -8.90 4.75
N GLU A 109 -0.32 -8.85 3.64
CA GLU A 109 1.15 -8.90 3.63
C GLU A 109 1.76 -7.62 4.22
N LEU A 110 1.16 -6.45 3.99
CA LEU A 110 1.61 -5.20 4.62
C LEU A 110 1.35 -5.19 6.12
N LEU A 111 0.25 -5.77 6.60
CA LEU A 111 -0.01 -5.94 8.03
C LEU A 111 1.03 -6.89 8.65
N ARG A 112 1.32 -8.04 8.01
CA ARG A 112 2.39 -8.94 8.45
C ARG A 112 3.72 -8.19 8.57
N TYR A 113 4.13 -7.50 7.52
CA TYR A 113 5.36 -6.73 7.49
C TYR A 113 5.40 -5.66 8.60
N ALA A 114 4.31 -4.91 8.78
CA ALA A 114 4.23 -3.87 9.81
C ALA A 114 4.43 -4.45 11.22
N PHE A 115 3.81 -5.59 11.52
CA PHE A 115 3.82 -6.15 12.87
C PHE A 115 5.01 -7.08 13.15
N GLU A 116 5.40 -7.91 12.19
CA GLU A 116 6.47 -8.90 12.39
C GLU A 116 7.86 -8.34 12.06
N ASP A 117 7.99 -7.61 10.94
CA ASP A 117 9.29 -7.12 10.49
C ASP A 117 9.61 -5.73 11.03
N MET A 118 8.61 -4.85 11.16
CA MET A 118 8.79 -3.46 11.58
C MET A 118 8.39 -3.14 13.00
N ASP A 119 7.82 -4.10 13.74
CA ASP A 119 7.44 -3.94 15.16
C ASP A 119 6.49 -2.76 15.42
N CYS A 120 5.63 -2.41 14.47
CA CYS A 120 4.62 -1.38 14.64
C CYS A 120 3.59 -1.81 15.69
N SER A 121 3.12 -0.88 16.52
CA SER A 121 2.10 -1.15 17.55
C SER A 121 0.68 -1.25 16.98
N SER A 122 0.39 -0.50 15.92
CA SER A 122 -0.91 -0.49 15.25
C SER A 122 -0.78 -0.05 13.80
N VAL A 123 -1.76 -0.43 12.99
CA VAL A 123 -1.94 0.03 11.60
C VAL A 123 -3.38 0.51 11.43
N GLU A 124 -3.52 1.64 10.78
CA GLU A 124 -4.80 2.26 10.46
C GLU A 124 -5.06 2.26 8.95
N SER A 125 -6.30 2.40 8.56
CA SER A 125 -6.70 2.66 7.17
C SER A 125 -8.08 3.31 7.14
N ALA A 126 -8.42 3.94 6.04
CA ALA A 126 -9.72 4.55 5.87
C ALA A 126 -10.22 4.41 4.43
N CYS A 127 -11.54 4.48 4.24
CA CYS A 127 -12.14 4.58 2.92
C CYS A 127 -13.35 5.52 2.90
N ALA A 128 -13.66 6.02 1.71
CA ALA A 128 -14.88 6.82 1.48
C ALA A 128 -16.14 5.96 1.69
N LYS A 129 -17.25 6.63 1.98
CA LYS A 129 -18.56 5.99 2.28
C LYS A 129 -19.10 5.09 1.17
N ASP A 130 -18.77 5.39 -0.07
CA ASP A 130 -19.21 4.70 -1.28
C ASP A 130 -18.14 3.69 -1.81
N ASN A 131 -16.94 3.69 -1.22
CA ASN A 131 -15.88 2.74 -1.58
C ASN A 131 -16.02 1.42 -0.82
N MET A 132 -17.11 0.70 -1.10
CA MET A 132 -17.38 -0.59 -0.46
C MET A 132 -16.37 -1.69 -0.83
N ALA A 133 -15.70 -1.55 -1.96
CA ALA A 133 -14.61 -2.47 -2.34
C ALA A 133 -13.47 -2.39 -1.32
N SER A 134 -13.02 -1.18 -0.97
CA SER A 134 -11.99 -0.97 0.03
C SER A 134 -12.44 -1.36 1.44
N TYR A 135 -13.70 -1.07 1.80
CA TYR A 135 -14.28 -1.54 3.05
C TYR A 135 -14.14 -3.05 3.23
N ARG A 136 -14.53 -3.83 2.20
CA ARG A 136 -14.44 -5.29 2.22
C ARG A 136 -13.01 -5.81 2.25
N VAL A 137 -12.07 -5.10 1.64
CA VAL A 137 -10.64 -5.46 1.71
C VAL A 137 -10.16 -5.37 3.16
N MET A 138 -10.46 -4.27 3.86
CA MET A 138 -10.06 -4.08 5.25
C MET A 138 -10.69 -5.11 6.19
N GLU A 139 -11.99 -5.41 6.03
CA GLU A 139 -12.63 -6.50 6.77
C GLU A 139 -11.95 -7.86 6.54
N LYS A 140 -11.70 -8.22 5.26
CA LYS A 140 -11.05 -9.48 4.90
C LYS A 140 -9.57 -9.55 5.35
N ALA A 141 -8.93 -8.41 5.51
CA ALA A 141 -7.60 -8.32 6.08
C ALA A 141 -7.60 -8.47 7.62
N GLY A 142 -8.79 -8.46 8.25
CA GLY A 142 -8.95 -8.62 9.68
C GLY A 142 -8.92 -7.31 10.47
N MET A 143 -8.91 -6.16 9.80
CA MET A 143 -8.97 -4.86 10.46
C MET A 143 -10.35 -4.60 11.06
N ARG A 144 -10.38 -3.92 12.20
CA ARG A 144 -11.61 -3.61 12.93
C ARG A 144 -12.09 -2.18 12.58
N LEU A 145 -13.36 -2.05 12.25
CA LEU A 145 -14.02 -0.75 12.10
C LEU A 145 -14.09 -0.06 13.48
N ILE A 146 -13.63 1.20 13.56
CA ILE A 146 -13.61 1.96 14.81
C ILE A 146 -14.52 3.18 14.80
N SER A 147 -14.71 3.83 13.66
CA SER A 147 -15.52 5.05 13.57
C SER A 147 -15.89 5.37 12.13
N ARG A 148 -16.78 6.35 11.99
CA ARG A 148 -17.00 7.02 10.70
C ARG A 148 -16.09 8.24 10.57
N THR A 149 -15.64 8.51 9.35
CA THR A 149 -14.89 9.73 9.04
C THR A 149 -15.82 10.94 9.06
N LYS A 150 -15.23 12.14 9.10
CA LYS A 150 -15.93 13.45 9.05
C LYS A 150 -16.90 13.56 7.87
N HIS A 151 -16.65 12.86 6.76
CA HIS A 151 -17.47 12.87 5.54
C HIS A 151 -18.28 11.57 5.36
N GLY A 152 -18.49 10.81 6.44
CA GLY A 152 -19.32 9.59 6.47
C GLY A 152 -18.63 8.33 5.97
N GLY A 153 -17.33 8.39 5.64
CA GLY A 153 -16.52 7.22 5.33
C GLY A 153 -16.22 6.37 6.59
N TYR A 154 -15.27 5.46 6.48
CA TYR A 154 -15.00 4.46 7.49
C TYR A 154 -13.53 4.47 7.89
N ASN A 155 -13.26 4.44 9.20
CA ASN A 155 -11.93 4.27 9.77
C ASN A 155 -11.76 2.86 10.32
N PHE A 156 -10.65 2.23 10.00
CA PHE A 156 -10.27 0.89 10.44
C PHE A 156 -8.94 0.93 11.18
N THR A 157 -8.75 -0.01 12.09
CA THR A 157 -7.48 -0.22 12.79
C THR A 157 -7.23 -1.71 13.03
N MET A 158 -5.96 -2.05 13.20
CA MET A 158 -5.52 -3.32 13.77
C MET A 158 -4.37 -3.05 14.73
N ALA A 159 -4.46 -3.53 15.95
CA ALA A 159 -3.36 -3.52 16.91
C ALA A 159 -2.48 -4.76 16.72
N LYS A 160 -1.21 -4.67 17.11
CA LYS A 160 -0.27 -5.78 16.98
C LYS A 160 -0.72 -7.05 17.72
N GLU A 161 -1.30 -6.88 18.92
CA GLU A 161 -1.83 -7.97 19.73
C GLU A 161 -3.02 -8.70 19.09
N ASP A 162 -3.74 -8.05 18.19
CA ASP A 162 -4.89 -8.63 17.46
C ASP A 162 -4.47 -9.34 16.16
N PHE A 163 -3.23 -9.11 15.71
CA PHE A 163 -2.72 -9.72 14.49
C PHE A 163 -2.44 -11.22 14.71
N LYS A 164 -2.98 -12.03 13.80
CA LYS A 164 -2.72 -13.49 13.75
C LYS A 164 -2.14 -13.80 12.38
N SER A 165 -0.88 -14.23 12.36
CA SER A 165 -0.21 -14.71 11.14
C SER A 165 -0.88 -15.96 10.55
#